data_7c877a684b3a6204f3b7d4cf592bc3fe
#
_entry.id   7c877a684b3a6204f3b7d4cf592bc3fe
#
_cell.length_a   1.000
_cell.length_b   1.000
_cell.length_c   1.000
_cell.angle_alpha   90.00
_cell.angle_beta   90.00
_cell.angle_gamma   90.00
#
_symmetry.space_group_name_H-M   'P 1'
#
loop_
_entity.id
_entity.type
_entity.pdbx_description
1 polymer ?
#
loop_
_entity_poly.entity_id
_entity_poly.type
_entity_poly.pdbx_seq_one_letter_code
_entity_poly.pdbx_strand_id
1 'polypeptide(L)'
;MGRKVFMGFLATLMVGLSTTTILEASIDRGSIQGTVTDQQGATVPRAKVVVKNVNTNIEVNLSTNSDGFYLAAELVPGKYSVRVSAQGFSPLEINGLAVTAGTVTTADAKLTVGAVSQRVEVTAKPPLVEATPANFTTALETKYIQDVPLVGRDIQALVQLMPGITQSSGPSGSLFGFDSQFGGFPDPLHIVGSGISANGSQGGANAWYLDGSLNAALGPENVVVNPSPDAVSEFNVVDNGLAAEWGRTSGAVINVVLRSGTNSVHGDTYEFNRNSYFNATNPFARRDAQGRPFLAPRVNFNNFGGTLGGPVYVPHIYNGKNRTFFFVSWDVSLLHENRPTILTVPLPAEKGGDFRGDPRFAPVCGVNGATNCLYDPLQHDVRRDER
;
A
#
# COMPACT_ATOMS: atom_id res chain seq x y z
N MET A 1 -31.80 32.47 7.22
CA MET A 1 -31.97 31.19 6.48
C MET A 1 -30.75 30.28 6.59
N GLY A 2 -29.52 30.76 6.63
CA GLY A 2 -28.27 29.95 6.68
C GLY A 2 -28.05 29.11 7.94
N ARG A 3 -28.51 29.56 9.10
CA ARG A 3 -28.25 28.87 10.38
C ARG A 3 -29.08 27.57 10.58
N LYS A 4 -30.26 27.50 9.98
CA LYS A 4 -31.10 26.28 9.99
C LYS A 4 -30.61 25.21 8.99
N VAL A 5 -30.02 25.62 7.87
CA VAL A 5 -29.43 24.72 6.87
C VAL A 5 -28.15 24.09 7.41
N PHE A 6 -27.35 24.85 8.13
CA PHE A 6 -26.10 24.33 8.73
C PHE A 6 -26.37 23.32 9.87
N MET A 7 -27.38 23.55 10.69
CA MET A 7 -27.82 22.59 11.70
C MET A 7 -28.44 21.32 11.10
N GLY A 8 -29.14 21.43 9.97
CA GLY A 8 -29.64 20.26 9.23
C GLY A 8 -28.53 19.40 8.66
N PHE A 9 -27.50 20.02 8.11
CA PHE A 9 -26.33 19.29 7.56
C PHE A 9 -25.52 18.58 8.65
N LEU A 10 -25.36 19.20 9.82
CA LEU A 10 -24.69 18.59 10.97
C LEU A 10 -25.48 17.44 11.57
N ALA A 11 -26.83 17.54 11.61
CA ALA A 11 -27.71 16.47 12.08
C ALA A 11 -27.71 15.27 11.12
N THR A 12 -27.67 15.49 9.82
CA THR A 12 -27.62 14.40 8.80
C THR A 12 -26.26 13.70 8.82
N LEU A 13 -25.19 14.41 9.11
CA LEU A 13 -23.85 13.82 9.27
C LEU A 13 -23.76 12.93 10.54
N MET A 14 -24.47 13.28 11.61
CA MET A 14 -24.49 12.47 12.86
C MET A 14 -25.36 11.21 12.76
N VAL A 15 -26.41 11.19 11.95
CA VAL A 15 -27.28 10.02 11.77
C VAL A 15 -26.62 8.97 10.87
N GLY A 16 -25.69 9.34 10.00
CA GLY A 16 -24.92 8.40 9.17
C GLY A 16 -23.82 7.59 9.90
N LEU A 17 -23.53 7.90 11.18
CA LEU A 17 -22.43 7.26 11.91
C LEU A 17 -22.84 6.07 12.79
N SER A 18 -24.09 5.65 12.78
CA SER A 18 -24.58 4.48 13.51
C SER A 18 -24.64 3.22 12.64
N THR A 19 -23.57 2.92 11.88
CA THR A 19 -23.40 1.62 11.25
C THR A 19 -22.68 0.68 12.20
N THR A 20 -23.32 -0.43 12.49
CA THR A 20 -22.81 -1.60 13.18
C THR A 20 -21.42 -1.94 12.70
N THR A 21 -20.44 -1.81 13.58
CA THR A 21 -19.09 -2.32 13.36
C THR A 21 -19.17 -3.84 13.34
N ILE A 22 -19.13 -4.43 12.15
CA ILE A 22 -18.74 -5.83 12.01
C ILE A 22 -17.30 -5.89 12.49
N LEU A 23 -17.05 -6.64 13.55
CA LEU A 23 -15.70 -6.92 14.05
C LEU A 23 -15.05 -7.89 13.06
N GLU A 24 -14.54 -7.38 11.96
CA GLU A 24 -13.58 -8.12 11.14
C GLU A 24 -12.22 -7.97 11.83
N ALA A 25 -11.51 -9.10 11.97
CA ALA A 25 -10.12 -9.09 12.43
C ALA A 25 -9.33 -8.14 11.52
N SER A 26 -8.88 -7.03 12.07
CA SER A 26 -8.34 -5.93 11.27
C SER A 26 -6.88 -6.20 11.00
N ILE A 27 -6.57 -6.49 9.76
CA ILE A 27 -5.23 -6.81 9.23
C ILE A 27 -4.25 -5.63 9.39
N ASP A 28 -4.78 -4.44 9.62
CA ASP A 28 -4.02 -3.20 9.88
C ASP A 28 -3.58 -3.05 11.34
N ARG A 29 -3.88 -4.05 12.20
CA ARG A 29 -3.56 -4.04 13.62
C ARG A 29 -2.45 -5.03 13.94
N GLY A 30 -1.68 -4.70 14.96
CA GLY A 30 -0.73 -5.62 15.56
C GLY A 30 -1.14 -6.02 16.97
N SER A 31 -0.30 -6.79 17.62
CA SER A 31 -0.54 -7.20 19.01
C SER A 31 0.73 -7.20 19.84
N ILE A 32 0.59 -7.07 21.15
CA ILE A 32 1.67 -7.29 22.13
C ILE A 32 1.25 -8.42 23.02
N GLN A 33 2.12 -9.45 23.12
CA GLN A 33 1.97 -10.55 24.06
C GLN A 33 3.19 -10.69 24.94
N GLY A 34 3.06 -11.42 26.03
CA GLY A 34 4.20 -11.75 26.88
C GLY A 34 3.82 -12.54 28.11
N THR A 35 4.84 -13.04 28.79
CA THR A 35 4.71 -13.78 30.04
C THR A 35 5.35 -13.00 31.16
N VAL A 36 4.65 -12.90 32.27
CA VAL A 36 5.15 -12.25 33.50
C VAL A 36 5.68 -13.30 34.44
N THR A 37 6.96 -13.20 34.79
CA THR A 37 7.63 -14.13 35.70
C THR A 37 8.32 -13.39 36.85
N ASP A 38 8.59 -14.09 37.92
CA ASP A 38 9.43 -13.61 39.00
C ASP A 38 10.95 -13.86 38.70
N GLN A 39 11.80 -13.55 39.68
CA GLN A 39 13.26 -13.73 39.55
C GLN A 39 13.67 -15.19 39.38
N GLN A 40 12.90 -16.13 39.93
CA GLN A 40 13.11 -17.56 39.89
C GLN A 40 12.52 -18.22 38.64
N GLY A 41 11.78 -17.46 37.83
CA GLY A 41 11.12 -17.97 36.64
C GLY A 41 9.70 -18.52 36.88
N ALA A 42 9.16 -18.37 38.11
CA ALA A 42 7.76 -18.72 38.38
C ALA A 42 6.81 -17.68 37.78
N THR A 43 5.71 -18.13 37.20
CA THR A 43 4.71 -17.27 36.57
C THR A 43 3.96 -16.43 37.61
N VAL A 44 3.64 -15.19 37.28
CA VAL A 44 2.90 -14.26 38.15
C VAL A 44 1.49 -14.04 37.61
N PRO A 45 0.49 -14.76 38.15
CA PRO A 45 -0.90 -14.61 37.72
C PRO A 45 -1.51 -13.31 38.26
N ARG A 46 -2.53 -12.79 37.56
CA ARG A 46 -3.28 -11.57 37.95
C ARG A 46 -2.39 -10.34 38.12
N ALA A 47 -1.22 -10.29 37.49
CA ALA A 47 -0.44 -9.08 37.39
C ALA A 47 -1.19 -8.08 36.50
N LYS A 48 -1.25 -6.82 36.94
CA LYS A 48 -1.85 -5.75 36.14
C LYS A 48 -0.85 -5.33 35.06
N VAL A 49 -1.30 -5.39 33.81
CA VAL A 49 -0.54 -4.96 32.63
C VAL A 49 -1.24 -3.78 31.99
N VAL A 50 -0.50 -2.68 31.78
CA VAL A 50 -0.98 -1.49 31.09
C VAL A 50 -0.12 -1.30 29.85
N VAL A 51 -0.74 -1.44 28.69
CA VAL A 51 -0.13 -1.20 27.38
C VAL A 51 -0.52 0.19 26.93
N LYS A 52 0.46 1.07 26.73
CA LYS A 52 0.24 2.48 26.43
C LYS A 52 0.87 2.87 25.10
N ASN A 53 0.10 3.46 24.22
CA ASN A 53 0.62 4.07 23.00
C ASN A 53 1.31 5.40 23.35
N VAL A 54 2.56 5.55 22.95
CA VAL A 54 3.39 6.73 23.30
C VAL A 54 2.87 8.00 22.65
N ASN A 55 2.33 7.92 21.44
CA ASN A 55 1.94 9.09 20.65
C ASN A 55 0.52 9.59 20.99
N THR A 56 -0.38 8.67 21.36
CA THR A 56 -1.79 8.99 21.61
C THR A 56 -2.13 8.99 23.11
N ASN A 57 -1.25 8.41 23.96
CA ASN A 57 -1.49 8.12 25.37
C ASN A 57 -2.72 7.21 25.64
N ILE A 58 -3.24 6.54 24.61
CA ILE A 58 -4.31 5.55 24.79
C ILE A 58 -3.72 4.35 25.54
N GLU A 59 -4.45 3.89 26.56
CA GLU A 59 -4.04 2.79 27.42
C GLU A 59 -5.03 1.61 27.31
N VAL A 60 -4.47 0.40 27.15
CA VAL A 60 -5.20 -0.87 27.25
C VAL A 60 -4.81 -1.53 28.56
N ASN A 61 -5.79 -1.78 29.42
CA ASN A 61 -5.58 -2.38 30.74
C ASN A 61 -5.96 -3.87 30.69
N LEU A 62 -5.01 -4.72 31.09
CA LEU A 62 -5.11 -6.17 31.06
C LEU A 62 -4.66 -6.77 32.39
N SER A 63 -4.92 -8.05 32.58
CA SER A 63 -4.39 -8.85 33.68
C SER A 63 -3.85 -10.16 33.13
N THR A 64 -2.76 -10.67 33.71
CA THR A 64 -2.21 -11.98 33.36
C THR A 64 -3.15 -13.11 33.77
N ASN A 65 -3.19 -14.17 32.95
CA ASN A 65 -3.90 -15.41 33.25
C ASN A 65 -3.16 -16.28 34.31
N SER A 66 -3.62 -17.53 34.53
CA SER A 66 -2.97 -18.50 35.44
C SER A 66 -1.52 -18.80 35.12
N ASP A 67 -1.16 -18.75 33.82
CA ASP A 67 0.17 -19.04 33.33
C ASP A 67 1.06 -17.78 33.24
N GLY A 68 0.60 -16.68 33.81
CA GLY A 68 1.30 -15.41 33.74
C GLY A 68 1.27 -14.74 32.36
N PHE A 69 0.50 -15.26 31.40
CA PHE A 69 0.42 -14.78 30.03
C PHE A 69 -0.57 -13.62 29.88
N TYR A 70 -0.25 -12.67 29.01
CA TYR A 70 -1.13 -11.58 28.58
C TYR A 70 -1.05 -11.35 27.09
N LEU A 71 -2.13 -10.87 26.51
CA LEU A 71 -2.26 -10.50 25.11
C LEU A 71 -3.05 -9.20 24.96
N ALA A 72 -2.42 -8.17 24.43
CA ALA A 72 -3.04 -6.94 23.96
C ALA A 72 -3.21 -7.04 22.44
N ALA A 73 -4.38 -7.37 21.97
CA ALA A 73 -4.72 -7.45 20.55
C ALA A 73 -5.23 -6.11 20.02
N GLU A 74 -5.41 -6.01 18.69
CA GLU A 74 -6.03 -4.88 17.99
C GLU A 74 -5.33 -3.54 18.24
N LEU A 75 -4.01 -3.54 18.35
CA LEU A 75 -3.21 -2.34 18.55
C LEU A 75 -2.91 -1.65 17.21
N VAL A 76 -3.13 -0.35 17.14
CA VAL A 76 -2.70 0.47 15.99
C VAL A 76 -1.18 0.43 15.87
N PRO A 77 -0.59 0.27 14.68
CA PRO A 77 0.84 0.33 14.51
C PRO A 77 1.45 1.59 15.12
N GLY A 78 2.61 1.44 15.76
CA GLY A 78 3.27 2.55 16.44
C GLY A 78 4.16 2.13 17.61
N LYS A 79 4.57 3.12 18.42
CA LYS A 79 5.44 2.90 19.57
C LYS A 79 4.62 2.78 20.86
N TYR A 80 4.96 1.77 21.64
CA TYR A 80 4.26 1.43 22.87
C TYR A 80 5.23 1.31 24.06
N SER A 81 4.66 1.49 25.24
CA SER A 81 5.26 1.06 26.50
C SER A 81 4.33 0.11 27.23
N VAL A 82 4.91 -0.89 27.90
CA VAL A 82 4.19 -1.87 28.72
C VAL A 82 4.62 -1.71 30.15
N ARG A 83 3.66 -1.44 31.03
CA ARG A 83 3.87 -1.38 32.48
C ARG A 83 3.22 -2.57 33.14
N VAL A 84 4.02 -3.32 33.91
CA VAL A 84 3.57 -4.49 34.67
C VAL A 84 3.70 -4.22 36.15
N SER A 85 2.66 -4.53 36.92
CA SER A 85 2.65 -4.36 38.37
C SER A 85 1.94 -5.54 39.05
N ALA A 86 2.49 -6.05 40.13
CA ALA A 86 1.89 -7.09 40.94
C ALA A 86 2.20 -6.83 42.44
N GLN A 87 1.34 -7.32 43.32
CA GLN A 87 1.51 -7.16 44.75
C GLN A 87 2.79 -7.83 45.25
N GLY A 88 3.63 -7.13 45.96
CA GLY A 88 4.92 -7.62 46.47
C GLY A 88 6.09 -7.48 45.51
N PHE A 89 5.86 -6.94 44.32
CA PHE A 89 6.88 -6.73 43.31
C PHE A 89 7.05 -5.25 42.96
N SER A 90 8.24 -4.88 42.56
CA SER A 90 8.52 -3.55 42.01
C SER A 90 7.91 -3.44 40.62
N PRO A 91 7.21 -2.33 40.28
CA PRO A 91 6.67 -2.11 38.93
C PRO A 91 7.79 -2.10 37.87
N LEU A 92 7.56 -2.83 36.80
CA LEU A 92 8.45 -2.86 35.61
C LEU A 92 7.81 -2.07 34.49
N GLU A 93 8.59 -1.25 33.81
CA GLU A 93 8.18 -0.58 32.59
C GLU A 93 9.14 -0.90 31.45
N ILE A 94 8.59 -1.41 30.34
CA ILE A 94 9.30 -1.75 29.11
C ILE A 94 8.94 -0.69 28.09
N ASN A 95 9.92 0.06 27.62
CA ASN A 95 9.76 1.13 26.63
C ASN A 95 10.32 0.75 25.28
N GLY A 96 9.87 1.45 24.22
CA GLY A 96 10.42 1.30 22.86
C GLY A 96 9.92 0.07 22.12
N LEU A 97 8.77 -0.49 22.51
CA LEU A 97 8.13 -1.56 21.76
C LEU A 97 7.51 -1.00 20.47
N ALA A 98 7.96 -1.51 19.33
CA ALA A 98 7.33 -1.22 18.04
C ALA A 98 6.25 -2.26 17.77
N VAL A 99 5.07 -1.80 17.43
CA VAL A 99 3.95 -2.64 16.97
C VAL A 99 3.76 -2.36 15.49
N THR A 100 3.82 -3.42 14.70
CA THR A 100 3.69 -3.42 13.25
C THR A 100 2.38 -4.14 12.87
N ALA A 101 1.73 -3.72 11.80
CA ALA A 101 0.49 -4.34 11.35
C ALA A 101 0.71 -5.82 10.97
N GLY A 102 -0.23 -6.68 11.36
CA GLY A 102 -0.15 -8.12 11.10
C GLY A 102 0.90 -8.89 11.90
N THR A 103 1.57 -8.24 12.87
CA THR A 103 2.64 -8.90 13.66
C THR A 103 2.32 -8.96 15.15
N VAL A 104 2.98 -9.90 15.82
CA VAL A 104 2.89 -10.09 17.27
C VAL A 104 4.22 -9.72 17.91
N THR A 105 4.26 -8.62 18.63
CA THR A 105 5.44 -8.20 19.39
C THR A 105 5.46 -8.88 20.75
N THR A 106 6.56 -9.57 21.08
CA THR A 106 6.71 -10.24 22.37
C THR A 106 7.39 -9.31 23.39
N ALA A 107 6.78 -9.16 24.56
CA ALA A 107 7.26 -8.33 25.66
C ALA A 107 7.18 -9.07 27.00
N ASP A 108 8.10 -9.98 27.23
CA ASP A 108 8.20 -10.72 28.49
C ASP A 108 8.69 -9.82 29.62
N ALA A 109 8.08 -9.98 30.81
CA ALA A 109 8.34 -9.15 31.96
C ALA A 109 8.86 -9.99 33.14
N LYS A 110 10.08 -9.72 33.60
CA LYS A 110 10.67 -10.36 34.78
C LYS A 110 10.61 -9.41 35.97
N LEU A 111 9.73 -9.68 36.93
CA LEU A 111 9.48 -8.84 38.09
C LEU A 111 10.51 -9.12 39.20
N THR A 112 10.95 -8.09 39.89
CA THR A 112 11.81 -8.18 41.08
C THR A 112 11.00 -7.94 42.33
N VAL A 113 11.24 -8.73 43.39
CA VAL A 113 10.64 -8.50 44.71
C VAL A 113 11.17 -7.17 45.25
N GLY A 114 10.27 -6.27 45.62
CA GLY A 114 10.65 -4.96 46.10
C GLY A 114 9.50 -4.03 46.42
N ALA A 115 9.81 -2.86 46.98
CA ALA A 115 8.80 -1.86 47.28
C ALA A 115 8.25 -1.23 45.97
N VAL A 116 6.96 -0.90 45.98
CA VAL A 116 6.24 -0.26 44.86
C VAL A 116 6.86 1.10 44.46
N SER A 117 7.67 1.69 45.34
CA SER A 117 8.37 2.97 45.09
C SER A 117 9.61 2.88 44.18
N GLN A 118 10.12 1.67 43.90
CA GLN A 118 11.24 1.45 42.97
C GLN A 118 10.72 1.02 41.62
N ARG A 119 10.84 1.87 40.60
CA ARG A 119 10.49 1.57 39.21
C ARG A 119 11.73 1.06 38.48
N VAL A 120 11.58 -0.06 37.81
CA VAL A 120 12.60 -0.61 36.91
C VAL A 120 12.22 -0.24 35.48
N GLU A 121 13.09 0.47 34.80
CA GLU A 121 12.89 0.83 33.39
C GLU A 121 13.82 -0.01 32.51
N VAL A 122 13.24 -0.67 31.52
CA VAL A 122 13.97 -1.48 30.55
C VAL A 122 13.61 -0.99 29.16
N THR A 123 14.62 -0.71 28.35
CA THR A 123 14.41 -0.43 26.93
C THR A 123 14.41 -1.75 26.18
N ALA A 124 13.33 -2.01 25.46
CA ALA A 124 13.23 -3.19 24.60
C ALA A 124 14.32 -3.13 23.54
N LYS A 125 15.11 -4.20 23.43
CA LYS A 125 15.93 -4.43 22.24
C LYS A 125 15.07 -5.27 21.30
N PRO A 126 14.93 -4.88 20.01
CA PRO A 126 14.24 -5.71 19.04
C PRO A 126 14.85 -7.13 19.08
N PRO A 127 14.05 -8.19 19.15
CA PRO A 127 14.59 -9.53 19.03
C PRO A 127 15.26 -9.67 17.67
N LEU A 128 16.46 -10.21 17.63
CA LEU A 128 17.23 -10.48 16.40
C LEU A 128 16.56 -11.53 15.50
N VAL A 129 15.59 -12.27 16.02
CA VAL A 129 14.82 -13.29 15.33
C VAL A 129 13.39 -13.27 15.85
N GLU A 130 12.44 -13.08 14.97
CA GLU A 130 11.02 -13.28 15.27
C GLU A 130 10.74 -14.79 15.35
N ALA A 131 10.48 -15.27 16.55
CA ALA A 131 10.30 -16.71 16.80
C ALA A 131 8.85 -17.20 16.55
N THR A 132 7.91 -16.32 16.23
CA THR A 132 6.49 -16.65 16.29
C THR A 132 5.75 -16.70 14.95
N PRO A 133 5.96 -15.84 13.94
CA PRO A 133 5.25 -15.99 12.67
C PRO A 133 6.00 -16.90 11.70
N ALA A 134 5.26 -17.83 11.09
CA ALA A 134 5.74 -18.59 9.94
C ALA A 134 5.79 -17.75 8.66
N ASN A 135 5.34 -16.52 8.72
CA ASN A 135 5.19 -15.62 7.58
C ASN A 135 6.46 -14.81 7.37
N PHE A 136 6.94 -14.74 6.13
CA PHE A 136 7.94 -13.76 5.73
C PHE A 136 7.27 -12.44 5.48
N THR A 137 7.42 -11.51 6.43
CA THR A 137 6.86 -10.16 6.33
C THR A 137 7.99 -9.15 6.26
N THR A 138 8.01 -8.35 5.21
CA THR A 138 8.90 -7.18 5.13
C THR A 138 8.08 -5.92 5.35
N ALA A 139 8.40 -5.21 6.42
CA ALA A 139 7.76 -3.95 6.78
C ALA A 139 8.68 -2.77 6.46
N LEU A 140 8.17 -1.77 5.74
CA LEU A 140 8.83 -0.50 5.52
C LEU A 140 8.20 0.57 6.41
N GLU A 141 9.02 1.18 7.25
CA GLU A 141 8.59 2.29 8.10
C GLU A 141 8.45 3.60 7.31
N THR A 142 7.65 4.52 7.84
CA THR A 142 7.37 5.85 7.27
C THR A 142 8.62 6.57 6.75
N LYS A 143 9.72 6.58 7.54
CA LYS A 143 10.94 7.26 7.15
C LYS A 143 11.52 6.71 5.86
N TYR A 144 11.57 5.39 5.72
CA TYR A 144 12.08 4.75 4.51
C TYR A 144 11.19 5.06 3.30
N ILE A 145 9.87 5.02 3.47
CA ILE A 145 8.88 5.31 2.42
C ILE A 145 9.04 6.75 1.89
N GLN A 146 9.31 7.70 2.78
CA GLN A 146 9.50 9.10 2.43
C GLN A 146 10.87 9.41 1.81
N ASP A 147 11.93 8.73 2.28
CA ASP A 147 13.30 9.00 1.84
C ASP A 147 13.64 8.35 0.48
N VAL A 148 12.89 7.30 0.06
CA VAL A 148 13.12 6.65 -1.24
C VAL A 148 12.60 7.52 -2.38
N PRO A 149 13.44 7.83 -3.39
CA PRO A 149 13.02 8.63 -4.54
C PRO A 149 12.09 7.81 -5.46
N LEU A 150 10.80 7.92 -5.26
CA LEU A 150 9.78 7.24 -6.06
C LEU A 150 9.43 8.04 -7.30
N VAL A 151 9.51 7.41 -8.47
CA VAL A 151 9.08 8.02 -9.73
C VAL A 151 7.57 8.19 -9.70
N GLY A 152 7.10 9.44 -9.89
CA GLY A 152 5.66 9.75 -9.81
C GLY A 152 5.07 9.64 -8.41
N ARG A 153 5.89 9.43 -7.37
CA ARG A 153 5.47 9.26 -5.97
C ARG A 153 4.49 8.09 -5.76
N ASP A 154 4.66 7.06 -6.58
CA ASP A 154 3.85 5.85 -6.51
C ASP A 154 4.42 4.87 -5.49
N ILE A 155 3.66 4.63 -4.40
CA ILE A 155 4.05 3.68 -3.34
C ILE A 155 4.09 2.24 -3.81
N GLN A 156 3.38 1.90 -4.88
CA GLN A 156 3.38 0.54 -5.43
C GLN A 156 4.77 0.15 -5.94
N ALA A 157 5.59 1.14 -6.35
CA ALA A 157 6.97 0.89 -6.75
C ALA A 157 7.85 0.34 -5.60
N LEU A 158 7.46 0.57 -4.33
CA LEU A 158 8.17 0.01 -3.18
C LEU A 158 8.16 -1.51 -3.15
N VAL A 159 7.12 -2.13 -3.69
CA VAL A 159 7.01 -3.61 -3.73
C VAL A 159 8.18 -4.22 -4.52
N GLN A 160 8.67 -3.51 -5.54
CA GLN A 160 9.79 -3.99 -6.37
C GLN A 160 11.13 -4.03 -5.61
N LEU A 161 11.21 -3.39 -4.45
CA LEU A 161 12.40 -3.42 -3.60
C LEU A 161 12.43 -4.66 -2.69
N MET A 162 11.34 -5.43 -2.66
CA MET A 162 11.23 -6.60 -1.80
C MET A 162 11.88 -7.83 -2.45
N PRO A 163 12.50 -8.70 -1.65
CA PRO A 163 13.02 -9.98 -2.13
C PRO A 163 11.90 -10.83 -2.75
N GLY A 164 12.21 -11.60 -3.78
CA GLY A 164 11.25 -12.50 -4.43
C GLY A 164 10.21 -11.81 -5.31
N ILE A 165 10.21 -10.48 -5.37
CA ILE A 165 9.29 -9.71 -6.22
C ILE A 165 9.97 -9.39 -7.56
N THR A 166 9.27 -9.68 -8.64
CA THR A 166 9.69 -9.35 -9.99
C THR A 166 8.57 -8.62 -10.72
N GLN A 167 8.95 -7.77 -11.66
CA GLN A 167 7.97 -7.18 -12.57
C GLN A 167 7.73 -8.14 -13.71
N SER A 168 6.50 -8.61 -13.87
CA SER A 168 6.09 -9.41 -15.00
C SER A 168 5.96 -8.51 -16.22
N SER A 169 6.82 -8.69 -17.20
CA SER A 169 6.57 -8.18 -18.55
C SER A 169 5.56 -9.12 -19.21
N GLY A 170 4.28 -8.79 -19.11
CA GLY A 170 3.24 -9.50 -19.84
C GLY A 170 3.50 -9.47 -21.38
N PRO A 171 2.81 -10.31 -22.17
CA PRO A 171 2.99 -10.37 -23.62
C PRO A 171 2.72 -9.04 -24.35
N SER A 172 2.16 -8.06 -23.70
CA SER A 172 1.94 -6.71 -24.22
C SER A 172 3.13 -5.76 -24.07
N GLY A 173 4.24 -6.19 -23.46
CA GLY A 173 5.43 -5.32 -23.33
C GLY A 173 5.19 -4.05 -22.53
N SER A 174 4.04 -3.91 -21.90
CA SER A 174 3.72 -2.80 -21.04
C SER A 174 4.35 -3.02 -19.69
N LEU A 175 5.36 -2.23 -19.39
CA LEU A 175 5.92 -2.06 -18.04
C LEU A 175 4.86 -1.55 -17.05
N PHE A 176 3.65 -1.26 -17.55
CA PHE A 176 2.59 -0.59 -16.84
C PHE A 176 1.28 -1.26 -17.21
N GLY A 177 0.79 -2.10 -16.32
CA GLY A 177 -0.27 -3.07 -16.49
C GLY A 177 -1.65 -2.61 -16.91
N PHE A 178 -1.82 -1.46 -17.51
CA PHE A 178 -3.09 -1.01 -18.09
C PHE A 178 -3.05 -0.98 -19.61
N ASP A 179 -2.49 -2.03 -20.23
CA ASP A 179 -2.50 -2.08 -21.67
C ASP A 179 -3.72 -2.85 -22.21
N SER A 180 -4.39 -2.17 -23.11
CA SER A 180 -5.18 -2.64 -24.24
C SER A 180 -6.42 -3.51 -24.01
N GLN A 181 -6.67 -4.12 -22.88
CA GLN A 181 -7.86 -4.97 -22.74
C GLN A 181 -9.15 -4.17 -22.44
N PHE A 182 -9.03 -2.92 -22.03
CA PHE A 182 -10.15 -2.02 -21.72
C PHE A 182 -10.08 -0.66 -22.43
N GLY A 183 -9.62 -0.60 -23.67
CA GLY A 183 -9.80 0.59 -24.49
C GLY A 183 -8.73 1.66 -24.40
N GLY A 184 -7.50 1.29 -24.06
CA GLY A 184 -6.33 2.10 -24.38
C GLY A 184 -6.26 3.49 -23.75
N PHE A 185 -6.74 3.68 -22.54
CA PHE A 185 -6.39 4.89 -21.79
C PHE A 185 -4.94 4.77 -21.32
N PRO A 186 -4.04 5.61 -21.84
CA PRO A 186 -2.69 5.65 -21.33
C PRO A 186 -2.76 6.05 -19.86
N ASP A 187 -2.23 5.19 -18.98
CA ASP A 187 -2.08 5.55 -17.58
C ASP A 187 -0.97 6.61 -17.46
N PRO A 188 -1.32 7.86 -17.19
CA PRO A 188 -0.34 8.93 -17.11
C PRO A 188 0.54 8.85 -15.87
N LEU A 189 0.15 8.05 -14.87
CA LEU A 189 0.82 7.98 -13.57
C LEU A 189 1.68 6.73 -13.42
N HIS A 190 1.71 5.84 -14.43
CA HIS A 190 2.47 4.59 -14.38
C HIS A 190 2.14 3.76 -13.13
N ILE A 191 0.84 3.50 -12.91
CA ILE A 191 0.38 2.67 -11.79
C ILE A 191 0.83 1.23 -12.01
N VAL A 192 1.75 0.77 -11.18
CA VAL A 192 2.51 -0.48 -11.35
C VAL A 192 1.75 -1.72 -10.84
N GLY A 193 0.46 -1.62 -10.51
CA GLY A 193 -0.26 -2.66 -9.76
C GLY A 193 -0.35 -4.05 -10.41
N SER A 194 -0.61 -4.15 -11.70
CA SER A 194 -1.00 -5.41 -12.33
C SER A 194 0.15 -6.26 -12.89
N GLY A 195 1.37 -5.71 -12.94
CA GLY A 195 2.54 -6.40 -13.49
C GLY A 195 3.48 -7.02 -12.46
N ILE A 196 3.11 -7.04 -11.17
CA ILE A 196 3.95 -7.55 -10.10
C ILE A 196 3.72 -9.05 -9.93
N SER A 197 4.80 -9.81 -9.94
CA SER A 197 4.83 -11.25 -9.65
C SER A 197 5.63 -11.46 -8.36
N ALA A 198 5.03 -12.08 -7.37
CA ALA A 198 5.67 -12.49 -6.14
C ALA A 198 6.00 -13.98 -6.19
N ASN A 199 7.27 -14.34 -5.94
CA ASN A 199 7.74 -15.73 -5.90
C ASN A 199 7.34 -16.58 -7.13
N GLY A 200 7.34 -15.96 -8.32
CA GLY A 200 6.98 -16.62 -9.57
C GLY A 200 5.49 -16.81 -9.79
N SER A 201 4.63 -16.17 -8.99
CA SER A 201 3.17 -16.14 -9.22
C SER A 201 2.84 -15.41 -10.52
N GLN A 202 1.63 -15.59 -11.02
CA GLN A 202 1.14 -14.81 -12.15
C GLN A 202 1.05 -13.32 -11.77
N GLY A 203 1.39 -12.42 -12.69
CA GLY A 203 1.18 -10.99 -12.52
C GLY A 203 -0.29 -10.69 -12.26
N GLY A 204 -0.57 -9.85 -11.24
CA GLY A 204 -1.95 -9.56 -10.82
C GLY A 204 -2.54 -10.56 -9.81
N ALA A 205 -1.79 -11.56 -9.37
CA ALA A 205 -2.23 -12.52 -8.36
C ALA A 205 -1.98 -12.04 -6.91
N ASN A 206 -1.69 -10.75 -6.71
CA ASN A 206 -1.41 -10.18 -5.39
C ASN A 206 -2.66 -9.54 -4.80
N ALA A 207 -2.82 -9.64 -3.48
CA ALA A 207 -3.89 -8.96 -2.77
C ALA A 207 -3.40 -7.63 -2.17
N TRP A 208 -4.11 -6.56 -2.45
CA TRP A 208 -3.81 -5.22 -1.95
C TRP A 208 -4.83 -4.80 -0.89
N TYR A 209 -4.34 -4.34 0.24
CA TYR A 209 -5.15 -3.83 1.34
C TYR A 209 -4.75 -2.41 1.70
N LEU A 210 -5.72 -1.60 2.09
CA LEU A 210 -5.55 -0.27 2.63
C LEU A 210 -6.31 -0.18 3.95
N ASP A 211 -5.61 0.04 5.05
CA ASP A 211 -6.18 0.02 6.41
C ASP A 211 -7.07 -1.23 6.65
N GLY A 212 -6.57 -2.41 6.26
CA GLY A 212 -7.26 -3.68 6.42
C GLY A 212 -8.39 -3.96 5.43
N SER A 213 -8.79 -3.00 4.61
CA SER A 213 -9.83 -3.17 3.59
C SER A 213 -9.23 -3.53 2.24
N LEU A 214 -9.89 -4.42 1.50
CA LEU A 214 -9.43 -4.80 0.16
C LEU A 214 -9.41 -3.58 -0.78
N ASN A 215 -8.25 -3.26 -1.30
CA ASN A 215 -7.99 -2.13 -2.19
C ASN A 215 -7.72 -2.61 -3.63
N ALA A 216 -8.66 -3.36 -4.18
CA ALA A 216 -8.54 -3.91 -5.54
C ALA A 216 -9.83 -3.71 -6.32
N ALA A 217 -9.69 -3.40 -7.61
CA ALA A 217 -10.80 -3.33 -8.53
C ALA A 217 -11.33 -4.74 -8.87
N LEU A 218 -12.61 -4.83 -9.20
CA LEU A 218 -13.21 -6.05 -9.73
C LEU A 218 -12.64 -6.30 -11.14
N GLY A 219 -12.01 -7.45 -11.33
CA GLY A 219 -11.39 -7.86 -12.61
C GLY A 219 -9.87 -7.95 -12.49
N PRO A 220 -9.10 -7.28 -13.35
CA PRO A 220 -7.64 -7.22 -13.16
C PRO A 220 -7.38 -6.52 -11.82
N GLU A 221 -6.66 -7.17 -10.92
CA GLU A 221 -6.41 -6.76 -9.54
C GLU A 221 -5.60 -5.45 -9.44
N ASN A 222 -6.16 -4.38 -9.98
CA ASN A 222 -5.57 -3.06 -9.93
C ASN A 222 -5.92 -2.38 -8.62
N VAL A 223 -4.95 -1.71 -8.06
CA VAL A 223 -5.13 -0.86 -6.87
C VAL A 223 -6.09 0.28 -7.20
N VAL A 224 -7.13 0.44 -6.40
CA VAL A 224 -8.15 1.48 -6.59
C VAL A 224 -7.70 2.81 -6.02
N VAL A 225 -7.14 2.79 -4.81
CA VAL A 225 -6.67 3.98 -4.10
C VAL A 225 -5.17 3.88 -3.90
N ASN A 226 -4.43 4.83 -4.46
CA ASN A 226 -2.98 4.94 -4.29
C ASN A 226 -2.69 6.16 -3.40
N PRO A 227 -2.47 5.99 -2.09
CA PRO A 227 -2.22 7.11 -1.19
C PRO A 227 -0.83 7.71 -1.45
N SER A 228 -0.68 9.00 -1.15
CA SER A 228 0.63 9.66 -1.16
C SER A 228 1.59 9.00 -0.16
N PRO A 229 2.89 8.88 -0.46
CA PRO A 229 3.90 8.40 0.49
C PRO A 229 3.86 9.10 1.85
N ASP A 230 3.48 10.39 1.88
CA ASP A 230 3.37 11.16 3.13
C ASP A 230 2.13 10.79 3.96
N ALA A 231 1.15 10.15 3.37
CA ALA A 231 -0.02 9.64 4.07
C ALA A 231 0.20 8.25 4.67
N VAL A 232 1.25 7.54 4.27
CA VAL A 232 1.50 6.16 4.68
C VAL A 232 2.34 6.11 5.95
N SER A 233 1.91 5.34 6.93
CA SER A 233 2.66 5.06 8.15
C SER A 233 3.52 3.82 8.01
N GLU A 234 3.00 2.81 7.32
CA GLU A 234 3.63 1.51 7.20
C GLU A 234 3.22 0.83 5.89
N PHE A 235 4.16 0.14 5.28
CA PHE A 235 3.96 -0.62 4.05
C PHE A 235 4.50 -2.03 4.25
N ASN A 236 3.59 -2.99 4.34
CA ASN A 236 3.90 -4.37 4.64
C ASN A 236 3.67 -5.26 3.45
N VAL A 237 4.64 -6.14 3.19
CA VAL A 237 4.54 -7.18 2.16
C VAL A 237 4.75 -8.53 2.81
N VAL A 238 3.75 -9.39 2.73
CA VAL A 238 3.82 -10.81 3.10
C VAL A 238 3.91 -11.61 1.81
N ASP A 239 5.08 -12.14 1.53
CA ASP A 239 5.36 -12.80 0.26
C ASP A 239 5.44 -14.33 0.38
N ASN A 240 5.53 -14.85 1.60
CA ASN A 240 5.61 -16.28 1.85
C ASN A 240 4.94 -16.67 3.16
N GLY A 241 4.49 -17.93 3.27
CA GLY A 241 3.88 -18.45 4.49
C GLY A 241 2.52 -17.81 4.80
N LEU A 242 1.73 -17.47 3.77
CA LEU A 242 0.43 -16.81 3.95
C LEU A 242 -0.47 -17.62 4.89
N ALA A 243 -0.94 -16.97 5.96
CA ALA A 243 -1.91 -17.56 6.87
C ALA A 243 -3.27 -17.72 6.19
N ALA A 244 -4.13 -18.59 6.74
CA ALA A 244 -5.45 -18.90 6.16
C ALA A 244 -6.41 -17.69 6.11
N GLU A 245 -6.14 -16.64 6.89
CA GLU A 245 -6.86 -15.36 6.86
C GLU A 245 -6.66 -14.60 5.54
N TRP A 246 -5.51 -14.81 4.86
CA TRP A 246 -5.19 -14.20 3.58
C TRP A 246 -5.79 -15.02 2.43
N GLY A 247 -7.04 -14.78 2.13
CA GLY A 247 -7.73 -15.40 0.99
C GLY A 247 -7.44 -14.68 -0.33
N ARG A 248 -7.90 -15.30 -1.43
CA ARG A 248 -7.98 -14.70 -2.78
C ARG A 248 -6.66 -14.32 -3.44
N THR A 249 -5.52 -14.74 -2.93
CA THR A 249 -4.22 -14.49 -3.54
C THR A 249 -3.41 -15.77 -3.67
N SER A 250 -2.64 -15.87 -4.75
CA SER A 250 -1.58 -16.88 -4.91
C SER A 250 -0.19 -16.23 -5.00
N GLY A 251 -0.14 -14.91 -4.90
CA GLY A 251 1.09 -14.10 -4.85
C GLY A 251 1.36 -13.56 -3.46
N ALA A 252 1.72 -12.31 -3.36
CA ALA A 252 1.93 -11.60 -2.10
C ALA A 252 0.65 -10.93 -1.59
N VAL A 253 0.63 -10.65 -0.29
CA VAL A 253 -0.31 -9.73 0.35
C VAL A 253 0.43 -8.44 0.63
N ILE A 254 -0.07 -7.34 0.08
CA ILE A 254 0.47 -6.00 0.29
C ILE A 254 -0.53 -5.22 1.14
N ASN A 255 -0.11 -4.83 2.33
CA ASN A 255 -0.93 -4.05 3.25
C ASN A 255 -0.33 -2.68 3.48
N VAL A 256 -1.09 -1.66 3.15
CA VAL A 256 -0.74 -0.25 3.32
C VAL A 256 -1.53 0.30 4.49
N VAL A 257 -0.83 0.81 5.50
CA VAL A 257 -1.44 1.43 6.68
C VAL A 257 -1.26 2.94 6.60
N LEU A 258 -2.35 3.68 6.73
CA LEU A 258 -2.31 5.13 6.71
C LEU A 258 -1.87 5.69 8.08
N ARG A 259 -1.34 6.92 8.03
CA ARG A 259 -1.00 7.66 9.25
C ARG A 259 -2.26 8.06 10.00
N SER A 260 -2.15 8.13 11.29
CA SER A 260 -3.21 8.62 12.17
C SER A 260 -2.77 9.88 12.91
N GLY A 261 -3.73 10.64 13.42
CA GLY A 261 -3.44 11.77 14.30
C GLY A 261 -2.85 11.34 15.64
N THR A 262 -2.12 12.25 16.27
CA THR A 262 -1.49 12.07 17.58
C THR A 262 -1.94 13.17 18.54
N ASN A 263 -1.42 13.18 19.77
CA ASN A 263 -1.69 14.25 20.74
C ASN A 263 -1.04 15.60 20.39
N SER A 264 -0.15 15.62 19.42
CA SER A 264 0.49 16.83 18.90
C SER A 264 -0.02 17.13 17.52
N VAL A 265 -0.32 18.39 17.22
CA VAL A 265 -0.62 18.81 15.85
C VAL A 265 0.66 18.69 15.04
N HIS A 266 0.58 18.01 13.91
CA HIS A 266 1.70 17.81 13.01
C HIS A 266 1.19 17.77 11.56
N GLY A 267 2.04 18.10 10.64
CA GLY A 267 1.73 18.09 9.22
C GLY A 267 2.90 18.56 8.40
N ASP A 268 2.81 18.38 7.13
CA ASP A 268 3.80 18.76 6.13
C ASP A 268 3.10 19.29 4.87
N THR A 269 3.83 20.01 4.08
CA THR A 269 3.43 20.42 2.73
C THR A 269 4.59 20.16 1.80
N TYR A 270 4.30 19.72 0.59
CA TYR A 270 5.32 19.36 -0.37
C TYR A 270 4.95 19.76 -1.80
N GLU A 271 5.98 19.95 -2.62
CA GLU A 271 5.87 20.09 -4.06
C GLU A 271 7.05 19.37 -4.73
N PHE A 272 6.73 18.51 -5.70
CA PHE A 272 7.70 17.79 -6.51
C PHE A 272 7.48 18.13 -7.98
N ASN A 273 8.49 18.66 -8.62
CA ASN A 273 8.46 18.95 -10.05
C ASN A 273 9.42 18.04 -10.79
N ARG A 274 8.93 17.37 -11.85
CA ARG A 274 9.74 16.66 -12.82
C ARG A 274 9.55 17.28 -14.20
N ASN A 275 10.62 17.81 -14.76
CA ASN A 275 10.60 18.43 -16.07
C ASN A 275 11.62 17.75 -16.99
N SER A 276 11.21 17.41 -18.20
CA SER A 276 12.08 16.79 -19.22
C SER A 276 13.30 17.65 -19.58
N TYR A 277 13.27 18.96 -19.30
CA TYR A 277 14.41 19.83 -19.47
C TYR A 277 15.64 19.38 -18.65
N PHE A 278 15.41 18.77 -17.50
CA PHE A 278 16.46 18.24 -16.62
C PHE A 278 16.79 16.77 -16.88
N ASN A 279 16.08 16.11 -17.80
CA ASN A 279 16.33 14.71 -18.11
C ASN A 279 17.55 14.58 -19.04
N ALA A 280 18.40 13.60 -18.76
CA ALA A 280 19.44 13.19 -19.69
C ALA A 280 18.84 12.48 -20.90
N THR A 281 19.43 12.67 -22.06
CA THR A 281 19.07 11.92 -23.27
C THR A 281 19.57 10.47 -23.13
N ASN A 282 18.72 9.50 -23.42
CA ASN A 282 19.12 8.10 -23.43
C ASN A 282 20.21 7.88 -24.51
N PRO A 283 21.41 7.41 -24.12
CA PRO A 283 22.51 7.18 -25.10
C PRO A 283 22.16 6.10 -26.14
N PHE A 284 21.23 5.20 -25.83
CA PHE A 284 20.73 4.16 -26.72
C PHE A 284 19.43 4.56 -27.46
N ALA A 285 19.02 5.83 -27.40
CA ALA A 285 17.84 6.29 -28.11
C ALA A 285 17.97 5.99 -29.61
N ARG A 286 16.86 5.54 -30.21
CA ARG A 286 16.77 5.37 -31.67
C ARG A 286 17.14 6.69 -32.34
N ARG A 287 17.82 6.58 -33.48
CA ARG A 287 18.25 7.74 -34.28
C ARG A 287 17.44 7.83 -35.55
N ASP A 288 17.24 9.06 -36.00
CA ASP A 288 16.66 9.31 -37.32
C ASP A 288 17.68 9.01 -38.47
N ALA A 289 17.25 9.14 -39.69
CA ALA A 289 18.10 8.91 -40.86
C ALA A 289 19.32 9.86 -40.94
N GLN A 290 19.29 10.97 -40.19
CA GLN A 290 20.38 11.95 -40.08
C GLN A 290 21.27 11.69 -38.85
N GLY A 291 21.06 10.58 -38.14
CA GLY A 291 21.82 10.17 -36.95
C GLY A 291 21.49 10.95 -35.69
N ARG A 292 20.41 11.75 -35.65
CA ARG A 292 20.00 12.51 -34.48
C ARG A 292 19.15 11.62 -33.58
N PRO A 293 19.36 11.62 -32.26
CA PRO A 293 18.54 10.84 -31.35
C PRO A 293 17.08 11.34 -31.38
N PHE A 294 16.12 10.42 -31.37
CA PHE A 294 14.75 10.77 -31.10
C PHE A 294 14.70 11.35 -29.67
N LEU A 295 14.25 12.60 -29.57
CA LEU A 295 14.09 13.25 -28.28
C LEU A 295 13.03 12.53 -27.46
N ALA A 296 13.29 12.35 -26.18
CA ALA A 296 12.28 11.86 -25.25
C ALA A 296 11.03 12.77 -25.28
N PRO A 297 9.83 12.21 -25.10
CA PRO A 297 8.62 13.02 -24.99
C PRO A 297 8.80 14.11 -23.93
N ARG A 298 8.22 15.27 -24.20
CA ARG A 298 8.20 16.33 -23.19
C ARG A 298 7.27 15.91 -22.07
N VAL A 299 7.82 15.89 -20.86
CA VAL A 299 7.09 15.61 -19.62
C VAL A 299 7.24 16.79 -18.70
N ASN A 300 6.13 17.29 -18.18
CA ASN A 300 6.09 18.20 -17.05
C ASN A 300 5.08 17.62 -16.04
N PHE A 301 5.62 17.11 -14.94
CA PHE A 301 4.86 16.51 -13.86
C PHE A 301 5.05 17.35 -12.61
N ASN A 302 3.94 17.79 -12.04
CA ASN A 302 3.91 18.49 -10.75
C ASN A 302 3.04 17.69 -9.81
N ASN A 303 3.58 17.36 -8.65
CA ASN A 303 2.85 16.73 -7.57
C ASN A 303 2.99 17.61 -6.33
N PHE A 304 1.89 18.06 -5.78
CA PHE A 304 1.87 18.90 -4.60
C PHE A 304 0.73 18.52 -3.68
N GLY A 305 0.96 18.70 -2.41
CA GLY A 305 -0.01 18.29 -1.40
C GLY A 305 0.42 18.63 0.01
N GLY A 306 -0.24 18.02 0.95
CA GLY A 306 0.10 18.15 2.35
C GLY A 306 -0.68 17.21 3.25
N THR A 307 -0.18 17.08 4.46
CA THR A 307 -0.81 16.29 5.52
C THR A 307 -1.06 17.16 6.74
N LEU A 308 -2.07 16.83 7.51
CA LEU A 308 -2.36 17.46 8.79
C LEU A 308 -3.00 16.44 9.72
N GLY A 309 -2.42 16.27 10.91
CA GLY A 309 -2.93 15.39 11.93
C GLY A 309 -2.84 15.99 13.32
N GLY A 310 -3.68 15.51 14.23
CA GLY A 310 -3.68 15.98 15.60
C GLY A 310 -4.90 15.55 16.40
N PRO A 311 -5.05 16.04 17.64
CA PRO A 311 -6.25 15.80 18.42
C PRO A 311 -7.41 16.66 17.93
N VAL A 312 -8.61 16.11 17.92
CA VAL A 312 -9.83 16.88 17.61
C VAL A 312 -10.06 17.89 18.73
N TYR A 313 -10.01 19.17 18.40
CA TYR A 313 -10.21 20.23 19.39
C TYR A 313 -11.27 21.23 18.90
N VAL A 314 -12.35 21.35 19.64
CA VAL A 314 -13.38 22.39 19.41
C VAL A 314 -13.40 23.30 20.63
N PRO A 315 -13.03 24.58 20.48
CA PRO A 315 -12.97 25.52 21.59
C PRO A 315 -14.25 25.52 22.43
N HIS A 316 -14.13 25.45 23.73
CA HIS A 316 -15.22 25.47 24.72
C HIS A 316 -16.22 24.29 24.67
N ILE A 317 -16.08 23.34 23.66
CA ILE A 317 -17.03 22.23 23.48
C ILE A 317 -16.36 20.88 23.69
N TYR A 318 -15.20 20.64 23.07
CA TYR A 318 -14.58 19.32 23.08
C TYR A 318 -13.06 19.37 23.06
N ASN A 319 -12.45 18.58 23.94
CA ASN A 319 -11.01 18.35 23.96
C ASN A 319 -10.74 16.86 23.74
N GLY A 320 -10.29 16.51 22.53
CA GLY A 320 -10.00 15.15 22.12
C GLY A 320 -8.61 14.65 22.49
N LYS A 321 -7.79 15.39 23.24
CA LYS A 321 -6.50 14.90 23.72
C LYS A 321 -6.66 13.55 24.42
N ASN A 322 -5.79 12.58 24.07
CA ASN A 322 -5.79 11.20 24.55
C ASN A 322 -7.07 10.39 24.19
N ARG A 323 -7.90 10.87 23.27
CA ARG A 323 -9.20 10.23 22.95
C ARG A 323 -9.55 10.19 21.49
N THR A 324 -9.56 11.35 20.82
CA THR A 324 -10.05 11.47 19.45
C THR A 324 -9.07 12.26 18.62
N PHE A 325 -8.66 11.64 17.52
CA PHE A 325 -7.65 12.19 16.62
C PHE A 325 -8.22 12.30 15.21
N PHE A 326 -7.61 13.17 14.43
CA PHE A 326 -7.88 13.27 13.01
C PHE A 326 -6.56 13.23 12.24
N PHE A 327 -6.64 12.75 11.02
CA PHE A 327 -5.60 12.86 10.01
C PHE A 327 -6.24 13.15 8.66
N VAL A 328 -5.69 14.10 7.94
CA VAL A 328 -6.12 14.48 6.60
C VAL A 328 -4.88 14.52 5.71
N SER A 329 -4.99 13.92 4.55
CA SER A 329 -4.00 14.02 3.48
C SER A 329 -4.68 14.52 2.22
N TRP A 330 -4.00 15.40 1.50
CA TRP A 330 -4.44 15.94 0.24
C TRP A 330 -3.26 15.93 -0.74
N ASP A 331 -3.47 15.38 -1.91
CA ASP A 331 -2.46 15.23 -2.96
C ASP A 331 -3.08 15.53 -4.33
N VAL A 332 -2.34 16.26 -5.14
CA VAL A 332 -2.72 16.58 -6.53
C VAL A 332 -1.54 16.33 -7.44
N SER A 333 -1.77 15.55 -8.47
CA SER A 333 -0.81 15.28 -9.53
C SER A 333 -1.28 15.89 -10.84
N LEU A 334 -0.47 16.76 -11.44
CA LEU A 334 -0.68 17.36 -12.75
C LEU A 334 0.39 16.87 -13.71
N LEU A 335 -0.02 16.07 -14.70
CA LEU A 335 0.88 15.56 -15.73
C LEU A 335 0.54 16.19 -17.08
N HIS A 336 1.54 16.83 -17.69
CA HIS A 336 1.52 17.26 -19.07
C HIS A 336 2.57 16.47 -19.84
N GLU A 337 2.12 15.53 -20.66
CA GLU A 337 3.00 14.68 -21.45
C GLU A 337 2.60 14.75 -22.93
N ASN A 338 3.60 14.91 -23.78
CA ASN A 338 3.40 14.76 -25.23
C ASN A 338 3.90 13.38 -25.65
N ARG A 339 2.95 12.49 -26.00
CA ARG A 339 3.25 11.14 -26.51
C ARG A 339 3.03 11.10 -28.02
N PRO A 340 4.07 11.26 -28.82
CA PRO A 340 3.92 11.05 -30.26
C PRO A 340 3.58 9.57 -30.51
N THR A 341 2.42 9.31 -31.09
CA THR A 341 2.00 7.97 -31.47
C THR A 341 2.13 7.84 -32.99
N ILE A 342 2.86 6.83 -33.43
CA ILE A 342 2.94 6.47 -34.83
C ILE A 342 1.84 5.42 -35.08
N LEU A 343 0.85 5.80 -35.84
CA LEU A 343 -0.23 4.91 -36.27
C LEU A 343 -0.04 4.54 -37.72
N THR A 344 -0.27 3.27 -38.03
CA THR A 344 -0.41 2.83 -39.43
C THR A 344 -1.84 3.16 -39.88
N VAL A 345 -1.96 3.98 -40.87
CA VAL A 345 -3.26 4.34 -41.44
C VAL A 345 -3.42 3.64 -42.78
N PRO A 346 -4.65 3.26 -43.19
CA PRO A 346 -4.89 2.68 -44.49
C PRO A 346 -4.48 3.63 -45.61
N LEU A 347 -3.82 3.08 -46.60
CA LEU A 347 -3.49 3.81 -47.85
C LEU A 347 -4.76 4.27 -48.57
N PRO A 348 -4.69 5.30 -49.43
CA PRO A 348 -5.85 5.73 -50.22
C PRO A 348 -6.49 4.60 -51.01
N ALA A 349 -5.70 3.67 -51.56
CA ALA A 349 -6.20 2.49 -52.27
C ALA A 349 -6.97 1.54 -51.32
N GLU A 350 -6.42 1.25 -50.13
CA GLU A 350 -7.04 0.41 -49.10
C GLU A 350 -8.38 1.00 -48.62
N LYS A 351 -8.48 2.33 -48.51
CA LYS A 351 -9.74 3.01 -48.19
C LYS A 351 -10.79 2.84 -49.28
N GLY A 352 -10.37 2.64 -50.49
CA GLY A 352 -11.22 2.29 -51.64
C GLY A 352 -11.51 0.79 -51.81
N GLY A 353 -10.99 -0.04 -50.86
CA GLY A 353 -11.15 -1.51 -50.92
C GLY A 353 -10.10 -2.21 -51.76
N ASP A 354 -9.07 -1.52 -52.24
CA ASP A 354 -7.99 -2.13 -53.02
C ASP A 354 -6.77 -2.42 -52.14
N PHE A 355 -6.57 -3.69 -51.82
CA PHE A 355 -5.49 -4.18 -50.95
C PHE A 355 -4.37 -4.90 -51.74
N ARG A 356 -4.41 -4.91 -53.07
CA ARG A 356 -3.47 -5.66 -53.93
C ARG A 356 -2.03 -5.20 -53.79
N GLY A 357 -1.80 -3.96 -53.38
CA GLY A 357 -0.46 -3.40 -53.19
C GLY A 357 0.07 -3.50 -51.76
N ASP A 358 -0.68 -4.03 -50.83
CA ASP A 358 -0.28 -4.09 -49.40
C ASP A 358 0.52 -5.37 -49.13
N PRO A 359 1.81 -5.27 -48.76
CA PRO A 359 2.65 -6.45 -48.47
C PRO A 359 2.20 -7.24 -47.23
N ARG A 360 1.30 -6.69 -46.41
CA ARG A 360 0.74 -7.38 -45.26
C ARG A 360 -0.27 -8.46 -45.64
N PHE A 361 -0.86 -8.37 -46.84
CA PHE A 361 -1.84 -9.33 -47.35
C PHE A 361 -1.22 -10.17 -48.46
N ALA A 362 -1.36 -11.47 -48.34
CA ALA A 362 -0.92 -12.37 -49.40
C ALA A 362 -1.89 -12.32 -50.57
N PRO A 363 -1.40 -12.34 -51.82
CA PRO A 363 -2.26 -12.30 -52.99
C PRO A 363 -3.13 -13.55 -53.12
N VAL A 364 -2.73 -14.66 -52.49
CA VAL A 364 -3.49 -15.92 -52.50
C VAL A 364 -3.42 -16.59 -51.13
N CYS A 365 -4.58 -16.89 -50.57
CA CYS A 365 -4.68 -17.61 -49.30
C CYS A 365 -4.26 -19.07 -49.43
N GLY A 366 -3.55 -19.57 -48.41
CA GLY A 366 -3.17 -20.99 -48.32
C GLY A 366 -2.02 -21.42 -49.25
N VAL A 367 -1.43 -20.50 -50.01
CA VAL A 367 -0.22 -20.77 -50.77
C VAL A 367 0.99 -20.40 -49.96
N ASN A 368 1.97 -21.29 -49.84
CA ASN A 368 3.20 -21.11 -49.07
C ASN A 368 2.98 -20.76 -47.55
N GLY A 369 1.87 -21.24 -46.96
CA GLY A 369 1.58 -20.99 -45.56
C GLY A 369 1.15 -19.56 -45.23
N ALA A 370 0.74 -18.75 -46.20
CA ALA A 370 0.23 -17.41 -45.96
C ALA A 370 -1.07 -17.44 -45.14
N THR A 371 -1.05 -16.78 -44.02
CA THR A 371 -2.19 -16.71 -43.06
C THR A 371 -2.90 -15.37 -43.07
N ASN A 372 -2.26 -14.32 -43.58
CA ASN A 372 -2.80 -12.97 -43.62
C ASN A 372 -3.54 -12.72 -44.95
N CYS A 373 -4.78 -13.13 -44.98
CA CYS A 373 -5.63 -12.99 -46.16
C CYS A 373 -6.86 -12.14 -45.87
N LEU A 374 -7.36 -11.46 -46.89
CA LEU A 374 -8.67 -10.82 -46.80
C LEU A 374 -9.75 -11.89 -46.84
N TYR A 375 -10.64 -11.85 -45.87
CA TYR A 375 -11.76 -12.76 -45.72
C TYR A 375 -13.08 -12.00 -45.89
N ASP A 376 -13.96 -12.49 -46.74
CA ASP A 376 -15.33 -11.98 -46.82
C ASP A 376 -16.21 -12.75 -45.82
N PRO A 377 -16.71 -12.08 -44.78
CA PRO A 377 -17.51 -12.74 -43.75
C PRO A 377 -18.88 -13.22 -44.24
N LEU A 378 -19.31 -12.78 -45.40
CA LEU A 378 -20.58 -13.18 -46.00
C LEU A 378 -20.45 -14.41 -46.92
N GLN A 379 -19.23 -14.83 -47.23
CA GLN A 379 -18.94 -16.02 -48.01
C GLN A 379 -18.26 -17.05 -47.13
N HIS A 380 -18.89 -18.19 -46.92
CA HIS A 380 -18.36 -19.30 -46.15
C HIS A 380 -17.18 -20.03 -46.80
N ASP A 381 -16.83 -19.71 -48.04
CA ASP A 381 -15.69 -20.25 -48.76
C ASP A 381 -14.60 -19.21 -48.96
N VAL A 382 -13.37 -19.63 -48.67
CA VAL A 382 -12.16 -18.88 -49.02
C VAL A 382 -12.05 -18.85 -50.52
N ARG A 383 -12.69 -17.91 -51.19
CA ARG A 383 -12.54 -17.78 -52.65
C ARG A 383 -11.20 -17.13 -52.93
N ARG A 384 -10.44 -17.82 -53.75
CA ARG A 384 -9.34 -17.27 -54.52
C ARG A 384 -9.88 -16.10 -55.29
N ASP A 385 -9.45 -14.90 -54.99
CA ASP A 385 -9.80 -13.77 -55.84
C ASP A 385 -8.94 -13.84 -57.10
N GLU A 386 -9.51 -14.47 -58.10
CA GLU A 386 -9.03 -14.45 -59.48
C GLU A 386 -9.64 -13.25 -60.20
N ARG A 387 -9.32 -12.02 -59.76
CA ARG A 387 -9.59 -10.86 -60.62
C ARG A 387 -8.52 -9.78 -60.43
#